data_74ae901492de02c62e04bf7c152330b2
#
_entry.id   74ae901492de02c62e04bf7c152330b2
#
_cell.length_a   1.000
_cell.length_b   1.000
_cell.length_c   1.000
_cell.angle_alpha   90.00
_cell.angle_beta   90.00
_cell.angle_gamma   90.00
#
_symmetry.space_group_name_H-M   'P 1'
#
loop_
_entity.id
_entity.type
_entity.pdbx_description
1 polymer ?
#
loop_
_entity_poly.entity_id
_entity_poly.type
_entity_poly.pdbx_seq_one_letter_code
_entity_poly.pdbx_strand_id
1 'polypeptide(L)'
;MRFVNTPYDDVFRTLINDCSSLIIPLINEVFGERYTGKEKIVFSPNEHFMNCQDGEEGERVTDTSFKIIAGTESKKYHWECQSSADSSMLVRFFEYDTQIALDEGEIKKDVLTVTLPNSAVLFLRCDDATPDRMKIEIITPGGTVSYPVPVMKSQQYGIDEIFEKGLLFLIPFYIFSHESRFKEYDGDKDKLGELQREYKDITDRIEQLLNAGEISEYTKCTIMDMSNKVLVHIARKYENVMEGVKQVMGGKVLDYEAKRIKNEGIEEGIKEGIVEGKAAGIVETGVDVGLSDKEILDKLQIKLNISLQMAQEYFSRYGK
;
A
#
# COMPACT_ATOMS: atom_id res chain seq x y z
N MET A 1 6.06 -25.16 -4.61
CA MET A 1 6.71 -24.59 -3.40
C MET A 1 5.63 -23.84 -2.63
N ARG A 2 5.32 -24.20 -1.38
CA ARG A 2 4.38 -23.46 -0.55
C ARG A 2 5.02 -22.12 -0.22
N PHE A 3 4.47 -21.02 -0.70
CA PHE A 3 4.84 -19.67 -0.26
C PHE A 3 4.37 -19.54 1.19
N VAL A 4 5.31 -19.44 2.10
CA VAL A 4 5.02 -19.06 3.49
C VAL A 4 4.85 -17.55 3.47
N ASN A 5 3.63 -17.07 3.61
CA ASN A 5 3.35 -15.64 3.80
C ASN A 5 4.22 -15.16 4.96
N THR A 6 5.14 -14.26 4.70
CA THR A 6 6.01 -13.72 5.74
C THR A 6 5.29 -12.57 6.45
N PRO A 7 5.60 -12.27 7.72
CA PRO A 7 5.06 -11.10 8.38
C PRO A 7 5.35 -9.78 7.64
N TYR A 8 6.36 -9.77 6.77
CA TYR A 8 6.74 -8.60 5.98
C TYR A 8 5.75 -8.34 4.84
N ASP A 9 5.25 -9.40 4.19
CA ASP A 9 4.23 -9.31 3.14
C ASP A 9 2.93 -8.74 3.74
N ASP A 10 2.57 -9.19 4.94
CA ASP A 10 1.41 -8.69 5.66
C ASP A 10 1.57 -7.23 6.09
N VAL A 11 2.77 -6.84 6.56
CA VAL A 11 3.09 -5.43 6.86
C VAL A 11 2.99 -4.56 5.62
N PHE A 12 3.57 -5.00 4.50
CA PHE A 12 3.52 -4.30 3.22
C PHE A 12 2.08 -4.07 2.76
N ARG A 13 1.26 -5.13 2.76
CA ARG A 13 -0.15 -5.07 2.39
C ARG A 13 -0.96 -4.17 3.32
N THR A 14 -0.70 -4.24 4.64
CA THR A 14 -1.39 -3.38 5.62
C THR A 14 -1.09 -1.91 5.34
N LEU A 15 0.17 -1.55 5.11
CA LEU A 15 0.54 -0.17 4.79
C LEU A 15 -0.13 0.33 3.51
N ILE A 16 -0.18 -0.49 2.47
CA ILE A 16 -0.82 -0.14 1.21
C ILE A 16 -2.32 0.03 1.38
N ASN A 17 -2.99 -0.88 2.05
CA ASN A 17 -4.45 -0.84 2.18
C ASN A 17 -4.94 0.21 3.18
N ASP A 18 -4.25 0.34 4.30
CA ASP A 18 -4.68 1.22 5.39
C ASP A 18 -4.09 2.65 5.29
N CYS A 19 -2.94 2.81 4.62
CA CYS A 19 -2.23 4.08 4.46
C CYS A 19 -1.76 4.29 3.02
N SER A 20 -2.66 4.11 2.06
CA SER A 20 -2.34 4.06 0.62
C SER A 20 -1.55 5.28 0.11
N SER A 21 -1.76 6.47 0.66
CA SER A 21 -1.02 7.68 0.27
C SER A 21 0.48 7.57 0.48
N LEU A 22 0.94 6.70 1.41
CA LEU A 22 2.37 6.48 1.67
C LEU A 22 3.10 5.83 0.50
N ILE A 23 2.39 5.18 -0.45
CA ILE A 23 3.02 4.58 -1.63
C ILE A 23 3.43 5.64 -2.67
N ILE A 24 2.76 6.80 -2.69
CA ILE A 24 2.99 7.83 -3.71
C ILE A 24 4.43 8.33 -3.73
N PRO A 25 5.06 8.69 -2.60
CA PRO A 25 6.48 9.07 -2.59
C PRO A 25 7.41 7.97 -3.12
N LEU A 26 7.10 6.68 -2.87
CA LEU A 26 7.88 5.58 -3.42
C LEU A 26 7.74 5.49 -4.94
N ILE A 27 6.51 5.70 -5.47
CA ILE A 27 6.28 5.76 -6.92
C ILE A 27 7.06 6.92 -7.55
N ASN A 28 7.06 8.09 -6.92
CA ASN A 28 7.83 9.24 -7.38
C ASN A 28 9.33 8.93 -7.42
N GLU A 29 9.86 8.32 -6.34
CA GLU A 29 11.28 7.98 -6.23
C GLU A 29 11.71 6.94 -7.28
N VAL A 30 10.92 5.88 -7.46
CA VAL A 30 11.32 4.74 -8.30
C VAL A 30 11.08 4.99 -9.77
N PHE A 31 9.99 5.65 -10.14
CA PHE A 31 9.59 5.87 -11.53
C PHE A 31 9.86 7.29 -12.03
N GLY A 32 10.36 8.19 -11.16
CA GLY A 32 10.60 9.59 -11.52
C GLY A 32 9.30 10.38 -11.77
N GLU A 33 8.21 9.95 -11.17
CA GLU A 33 6.92 10.64 -11.24
C GLU A 33 6.90 11.89 -10.34
N ARG A 34 5.85 12.70 -10.46
CA ARG A 34 5.69 13.95 -9.70
C ARG A 34 4.29 14.08 -9.13
N TYR A 35 3.78 13.00 -8.56
CA TYR A 35 2.50 13.01 -7.86
C TYR A 35 2.62 13.85 -6.57
N THR A 36 1.51 14.50 -6.21
CA THR A 36 1.44 15.45 -5.08
C THR A 36 1.07 14.78 -3.75
N GLY A 37 0.67 13.49 -3.79
CA GLY A 37 0.14 12.76 -2.64
C GLY A 37 -1.38 12.89 -2.47
N LYS A 38 -2.06 13.60 -3.37
CA LYS A 38 -3.52 13.82 -3.34
C LYS A 38 -4.26 13.04 -4.43
N GLU A 39 -3.54 12.32 -5.26
CA GLU A 39 -4.09 11.52 -6.35
C GLU A 39 -4.92 10.37 -5.79
N LYS A 40 -5.98 10.02 -6.52
CA LYS A 40 -6.81 8.88 -6.17
C LYS A 40 -6.08 7.59 -6.52
N ILE A 41 -5.96 6.71 -5.53
CA ILE A 41 -5.44 5.36 -5.71
C ILE A 41 -6.63 4.41 -5.79
N VAL A 42 -6.62 3.52 -6.79
CA VAL A 42 -7.64 2.49 -6.99
C VAL A 42 -6.94 1.14 -7.07
N PHE A 43 -7.22 0.28 -6.11
CA PHE A 43 -6.65 -1.08 -6.08
C PHE A 43 -7.39 -2.00 -7.04
N SER A 44 -6.63 -2.87 -7.69
CA SER A 44 -7.18 -3.99 -8.45
C SER A 44 -7.44 -5.17 -7.51
N PRO A 45 -8.35 -6.10 -7.85
CA PRO A 45 -8.47 -7.36 -7.11
C PRO A 45 -7.12 -8.11 -7.11
N ASN A 46 -6.65 -8.51 -5.94
CA ASN A 46 -5.34 -9.16 -5.79
C ASN A 46 -5.39 -10.69 -5.99
N GLU A 47 -6.58 -11.25 -6.22
CA GLU A 47 -6.79 -12.70 -6.39
C GLU A 47 -6.83 -13.03 -7.87
N HIS A 48 -5.78 -13.70 -8.35
CA HIS A 48 -5.73 -14.24 -9.70
C HIS A 48 -5.63 -15.77 -9.62
N PHE A 49 -6.63 -16.45 -10.19
CA PHE A 49 -6.63 -17.91 -10.32
C PHE A 49 -5.82 -18.30 -11.55
N MET A 50 -4.71 -18.99 -11.35
CA MET A 50 -3.91 -19.56 -12.45
C MET A 50 -4.06 -21.09 -12.47
N ASN A 51 -4.37 -21.62 -13.64
CA ASN A 51 -4.36 -23.06 -13.86
C ASN A 51 -2.91 -23.56 -13.84
N CYS A 52 -2.51 -24.23 -12.76
CA CYS A 52 -1.24 -24.94 -12.73
C CYS A 52 -1.32 -26.16 -13.66
N GLN A 53 -0.21 -26.47 -14.36
CA GLN A 53 -0.12 -27.62 -15.30
C GLN A 53 -0.45 -28.99 -14.68
N ASP A 54 -0.51 -29.08 -13.35
CA ASP A 54 -0.82 -30.31 -12.59
C ASP A 54 -2.30 -30.45 -12.19
N GLY A 55 -3.20 -29.61 -12.73
CA GLY A 55 -4.65 -29.73 -12.49
C GLY A 55 -5.12 -29.29 -11.11
N GLU A 56 -4.26 -28.72 -10.27
CA GLU A 56 -4.64 -28.01 -9.06
C GLU A 56 -4.83 -26.52 -9.37
N GLU A 57 -6.01 -25.98 -9.09
CA GLU A 57 -6.26 -24.55 -9.10
C GLU A 57 -5.40 -23.92 -7.99
N GLY A 58 -4.31 -23.27 -8.38
CA GLY A 58 -3.44 -22.53 -7.45
C GLY A 58 -3.89 -21.08 -7.38
N GLU A 59 -4.45 -20.68 -6.26
CA GLU A 59 -4.64 -19.26 -5.94
C GLU A 59 -3.26 -18.61 -5.75
N ARG A 60 -2.90 -17.68 -6.63
CA ARG A 60 -1.73 -16.84 -6.49
C ARG A 60 -2.18 -15.42 -6.22
N VAL A 61 -1.78 -14.89 -5.09
CA VAL A 61 -2.08 -13.52 -4.70
C VAL A 61 -0.88 -12.65 -5.06
N THR A 62 -1.08 -11.65 -5.92
CA THR A 62 -0.07 -10.61 -6.19
C THR A 62 0.10 -9.75 -4.94
N ASP A 63 1.31 -9.23 -4.70
CA ASP A 63 1.51 -8.38 -3.53
C ASP A 63 0.65 -7.13 -3.66
N THR A 64 0.74 -6.39 -4.75
CA THR A 64 -0.17 -5.25 -4.95
C THR A 64 -0.20 -4.75 -6.39
N SER A 65 -1.41 -4.62 -6.93
CA SER A 65 -1.69 -3.92 -8.20
C SER A 65 -2.68 -2.79 -7.97
N PHE A 66 -2.36 -1.59 -8.47
CA PHE A 66 -3.21 -0.40 -8.30
C PHE A 66 -3.02 0.60 -9.44
N LYS A 67 -3.98 1.52 -9.54
CA LYS A 67 -3.91 2.68 -10.44
C LYS A 67 -3.78 3.97 -9.63
N ILE A 68 -2.98 4.90 -10.14
CA ILE A 68 -2.98 6.28 -9.68
C ILE A 68 -3.69 7.12 -10.76
N ILE A 69 -4.70 7.86 -10.33
CA ILE A 69 -5.51 8.73 -11.20
C ILE A 69 -5.14 10.17 -10.90
N ALA A 70 -4.55 10.86 -11.89
CA ALA A 70 -4.15 12.26 -11.83
C ALA A 70 -4.91 13.05 -12.91
N GLY A 71 -5.99 13.69 -12.52
CA GLY A 71 -6.88 14.37 -13.47
C GLY A 71 -7.53 13.41 -14.46
N THR A 72 -7.20 13.54 -15.75
CA THR A 72 -7.68 12.65 -16.81
C THR A 72 -6.75 11.48 -17.13
N GLU A 73 -5.55 11.50 -16.57
CA GLU A 73 -4.55 10.45 -16.77
C GLU A 73 -4.64 9.39 -15.68
N SER A 74 -4.41 8.14 -16.07
CA SER A 74 -4.36 7.00 -15.17
C SER A 74 -3.18 6.11 -15.53
N LYS A 75 -2.34 5.78 -14.55
CA LYS A 75 -1.24 4.84 -14.71
C LYS A 75 -1.41 3.66 -13.78
N LYS A 76 -1.11 2.46 -14.29
CA LYS A 76 -1.09 1.22 -13.50
C LYS A 76 0.28 0.96 -12.94
N TYR A 77 0.30 0.46 -11.72
CA TYR A 77 1.50 0.03 -11.02
C TYR A 77 1.31 -1.37 -10.46
N HIS A 78 2.37 -2.16 -10.53
CA HIS A 78 2.49 -3.44 -9.85
C HIS A 78 3.72 -3.40 -8.96
N TRP A 79 3.55 -3.65 -7.67
CA TRP A 79 4.63 -3.57 -6.70
C TRP A 79 4.74 -4.85 -5.89
N GLU A 80 5.94 -5.42 -5.86
CA GLU A 80 6.28 -6.61 -5.09
C GLU A 80 7.21 -6.24 -3.94
N CYS A 81 7.00 -6.83 -2.76
CA CYS A 81 7.90 -6.73 -1.62
C CYS A 81 8.57 -8.08 -1.37
N GLN A 82 9.90 -8.09 -1.30
CA GLN A 82 10.65 -9.32 -1.12
C GLN A 82 11.70 -9.18 -0.03
N SER A 83 11.79 -10.21 0.81
CA SER A 83 12.79 -10.23 1.89
C SER A 83 14.22 -10.35 1.37
N SER A 84 14.43 -10.97 0.19
CA SER A 84 15.74 -11.12 -0.48
C SER A 84 15.55 -11.39 -1.96
N ALA A 85 16.61 -11.19 -2.75
CA ALA A 85 16.59 -11.46 -4.19
C ALA A 85 16.31 -12.96 -4.48
N ASP A 86 15.43 -13.19 -5.45
CA ASP A 86 15.04 -14.52 -5.94
C ASP A 86 15.09 -14.54 -7.48
N SER A 87 15.69 -15.58 -8.05
CA SER A 87 15.82 -15.73 -9.51
C SER A 87 14.47 -15.95 -10.23
N SER A 88 13.44 -16.38 -9.52
CA SER A 88 12.08 -16.56 -10.09
C SER A 88 11.29 -15.26 -10.21
N MET A 89 11.79 -14.15 -9.65
CA MET A 89 11.08 -12.88 -9.58
C MET A 89 10.67 -12.35 -10.95
N LEU A 90 11.55 -12.37 -11.94
CA LEU A 90 11.25 -11.87 -13.31
C LEU A 90 10.15 -12.70 -13.98
N VAL A 91 10.09 -14.01 -13.71
CA VAL A 91 9.03 -14.87 -14.24
C VAL A 91 7.70 -14.48 -13.60
N ARG A 92 7.68 -14.29 -12.28
CA ARG A 92 6.48 -13.83 -11.55
C ARG A 92 6.00 -12.46 -12.03
N PHE A 93 6.90 -11.49 -12.21
CA PHE A 93 6.55 -10.20 -12.78
C PHE A 93 5.85 -10.36 -14.13
N PHE A 94 6.43 -11.15 -15.04
CA PHE A 94 5.84 -11.32 -16.36
C PHE A 94 4.48 -12.02 -16.31
N GLU A 95 4.31 -13.04 -15.47
CA GLU A 95 3.03 -13.71 -15.27
C GLU A 95 1.96 -12.74 -14.74
N TYR A 96 2.27 -12.00 -13.66
CA TYR A 96 1.32 -11.09 -13.04
C TYR A 96 1.05 -9.86 -13.89
N ASP A 97 2.08 -9.24 -14.49
CA ASP A 97 1.92 -8.10 -15.38
C ASP A 97 1.02 -8.44 -16.57
N THR A 98 1.18 -9.66 -17.12
CA THR A 98 0.32 -10.13 -18.22
C THR A 98 -1.12 -10.30 -17.75
N GLN A 99 -1.36 -10.89 -16.57
CA GLN A 99 -2.70 -11.03 -16.02
C GLN A 99 -3.36 -9.67 -15.76
N ILE A 100 -2.64 -8.75 -15.08
CA ILE A 100 -3.09 -7.38 -14.81
C ILE A 100 -3.43 -6.65 -16.12
N ALA A 101 -2.67 -6.89 -17.19
CA ALA A 101 -2.92 -6.30 -18.50
C ALA A 101 -4.15 -6.89 -19.19
N LEU A 102 -4.38 -8.20 -19.03
CA LEU A 102 -5.54 -8.90 -19.63
C LEU A 102 -6.86 -8.53 -18.95
N ASP A 103 -6.88 -8.26 -17.64
CA ASP A 103 -8.08 -7.87 -16.91
C ASP A 103 -8.75 -6.60 -17.48
N GLU A 104 -7.96 -5.75 -18.13
CA GLU A 104 -8.44 -4.54 -18.79
C GLU A 104 -8.18 -4.53 -20.31
N GLY A 105 -7.87 -5.71 -20.84
CA GLY A 105 -7.64 -5.88 -22.26
C GLY A 105 -8.89 -5.56 -23.07
N GLU A 106 -8.74 -4.79 -24.15
CA GLU A 106 -9.83 -4.40 -25.02
C GLU A 106 -9.71 -5.11 -26.37
N ILE A 107 -10.81 -5.76 -26.80
CA ILE A 107 -10.88 -6.36 -28.14
C ILE A 107 -11.72 -5.48 -29.03
N LYS A 108 -11.10 -4.92 -30.09
CA LYS A 108 -11.78 -4.15 -31.12
C LYS A 108 -11.41 -4.70 -32.49
N LYS A 109 -12.39 -5.16 -33.27
CA LYS A 109 -12.20 -5.62 -34.66
C LYS A 109 -11.00 -6.60 -34.79
N ASP A 110 -11.02 -7.68 -34.03
CA ASP A 110 -9.98 -8.73 -34.03
C ASP A 110 -8.58 -8.28 -33.55
N VAL A 111 -8.51 -7.13 -32.86
CA VAL A 111 -7.27 -6.63 -32.22
C VAL A 111 -7.48 -6.64 -30.73
N LEU A 112 -6.66 -7.43 -30.03
CA LEU A 112 -6.52 -7.36 -28.58
C LEU A 112 -5.48 -6.29 -28.24
N THR A 113 -5.87 -5.28 -27.47
CA THR A 113 -4.95 -4.27 -26.92
C THR A 113 -4.83 -4.50 -25.43
N VAL A 114 -3.61 -4.67 -24.94
CA VAL A 114 -3.28 -4.81 -23.52
C VAL A 114 -2.23 -3.79 -23.11
N THR A 115 -2.31 -3.30 -21.87
CA THR A 115 -1.34 -2.35 -21.32
C THR A 115 -0.72 -2.94 -20.06
N LEU A 116 0.57 -3.26 -20.13
CA LEU A 116 1.33 -3.76 -18.96
C LEU A 116 1.47 -2.66 -17.90
N PRO A 117 1.46 -3.00 -16.61
CA PRO A 117 1.69 -2.04 -15.53
C PRO A 117 3.16 -1.57 -15.49
N ASN A 118 3.41 -0.48 -14.77
CA ASN A 118 4.75 -0.10 -14.35
C ASN A 118 5.11 -0.93 -13.11
N SER A 119 6.02 -1.87 -13.25
CA SER A 119 6.33 -2.85 -12.22
C SER A 119 7.63 -2.52 -11.50
N ALA A 120 7.67 -2.68 -10.17
CA ALA A 120 8.86 -2.47 -9.34
C ALA A 120 8.90 -3.46 -8.17
N VAL A 121 10.10 -3.69 -7.62
CA VAL A 121 10.29 -4.51 -6.43
C VAL A 121 10.98 -3.73 -5.32
N LEU A 122 10.51 -3.93 -4.09
CA LEU A 122 11.17 -3.50 -2.86
C LEU A 122 11.90 -4.70 -2.25
N PHE A 123 13.23 -4.66 -2.20
CA PHE A 123 14.04 -5.62 -1.44
C PHE A 123 14.32 -5.09 -0.04
N LEU A 124 14.01 -5.93 0.96
CA LEU A 124 14.26 -5.62 2.38
C LEU A 124 15.68 -5.96 2.80
N ARG A 125 16.28 -7.01 2.20
CA ARG A 125 17.68 -7.38 2.36
C ARG A 125 18.38 -7.32 1.02
N CYS A 126 19.52 -6.70 1.00
CA CYS A 126 20.31 -6.51 -0.20
C CYS A 126 21.76 -6.88 0.08
N ASP A 127 22.46 -7.34 -0.95
CA ASP A 127 23.87 -7.57 -0.98
C ASP A 127 24.48 -6.93 -2.26
N ASP A 128 25.78 -7.08 -2.44
CA ASP A 128 26.50 -6.52 -3.60
C ASP A 128 26.04 -7.13 -4.95
N ALA A 129 25.40 -8.31 -4.91
CA ALA A 129 24.87 -8.96 -6.10
C ALA A 129 23.43 -8.53 -6.41
N THR A 130 22.74 -7.85 -5.49
CA THR A 130 21.37 -7.37 -5.71
C THR A 130 21.38 -6.25 -6.76
N PRO A 131 20.73 -6.44 -7.95
CA PRO A 131 20.76 -5.46 -9.02
C PRO A 131 20.01 -4.17 -8.64
N ASP A 132 20.35 -3.05 -9.27
CA ASP A 132 19.58 -1.80 -9.15
C ASP A 132 18.39 -1.77 -10.12
N ARG A 133 18.40 -2.63 -11.12
CA ARG A 133 17.36 -2.76 -12.13
C ARG A 133 17.36 -4.15 -12.73
N MET A 134 16.18 -4.72 -12.88
CA MET A 134 15.95 -5.91 -13.68
C MET A 134 15.36 -5.54 -15.03
N LYS A 135 15.28 -6.47 -15.98
CA LYS A 135 14.77 -6.25 -17.32
C LYS A 135 13.97 -7.47 -17.77
N ILE A 136 12.80 -7.23 -18.32
CA ILE A 136 12.04 -8.25 -19.06
C ILE A 136 12.20 -7.97 -20.53
N GLU A 137 12.51 -9.01 -21.30
CA GLU A 137 12.64 -8.97 -22.76
C GLU A 137 11.70 -10.00 -23.38
N ILE A 138 10.84 -9.52 -24.29
CA ILE A 138 9.83 -10.32 -24.97
C ILE A 138 10.22 -10.41 -26.43
N ILE A 139 10.52 -11.63 -26.90
CA ILE A 139 10.86 -11.90 -28.30
C ILE A 139 9.58 -12.41 -28.98
N THR A 140 9.11 -11.69 -29.97
CA THR A 140 7.91 -12.03 -30.75
C THR A 140 8.26 -12.26 -32.22
N PRO A 141 7.38 -12.91 -33.03
CA PRO A 141 7.59 -13.01 -34.48
C PRO A 141 7.75 -11.66 -35.21
N GLY A 142 7.18 -10.57 -34.61
CA GLY A 142 7.23 -9.22 -35.16
C GLY A 142 8.40 -8.36 -34.69
N GLY A 143 9.20 -8.86 -33.71
CA GLY A 143 10.33 -8.13 -33.14
C GLY A 143 10.47 -8.31 -31.65
N THR A 144 11.42 -7.60 -31.05
CA THR A 144 11.74 -7.65 -29.62
C THR A 144 11.28 -6.37 -28.92
N VAL A 145 10.58 -6.52 -27.81
CA VAL A 145 10.22 -5.43 -26.90
C VAL A 145 10.83 -5.70 -25.53
N SER A 146 11.33 -4.68 -24.87
CA SER A 146 11.85 -4.85 -23.51
C SER A 146 11.52 -3.66 -22.63
N TYR A 147 11.31 -3.94 -21.32
CA TYR A 147 11.05 -2.92 -20.33
C TYR A 147 11.82 -3.19 -19.03
N PRO A 148 12.20 -2.13 -18.29
CA PRO A 148 12.87 -2.28 -17.02
C PRO A 148 11.88 -2.59 -15.90
N VAL A 149 12.35 -3.34 -14.90
CA VAL A 149 11.72 -3.48 -13.58
C VAL A 149 12.68 -2.85 -12.56
N PRO A 150 12.44 -1.61 -12.14
CA PRO A 150 13.23 -0.94 -11.11
C PRO A 150 13.28 -1.72 -9.81
N VAL A 151 14.40 -1.60 -9.10
CA VAL A 151 14.63 -2.21 -7.79
C VAL A 151 14.84 -1.12 -6.77
N MET A 152 14.02 -1.11 -5.73
CA MET A 152 14.21 -0.28 -4.54
C MET A 152 14.83 -1.14 -3.43
N LYS A 153 15.93 -0.67 -2.84
CA LYS A 153 16.65 -1.36 -1.77
C LYS A 153 16.42 -0.61 -0.46
N SER A 154 15.59 -1.14 0.45
CA SER A 154 15.22 -0.42 1.68
C SER A 154 16.43 -0.02 2.52
N GLN A 155 17.46 -0.85 2.55
CA GLN A 155 18.69 -0.64 3.34
C GLN A 155 19.58 0.51 2.83
N GLN A 156 19.32 1.05 1.65
CA GLN A 156 20.09 2.18 1.10
C GLN A 156 19.57 3.55 1.56
N TYR A 157 18.38 3.59 2.17
CA TYR A 157 17.76 4.83 2.62
C TYR A 157 18.03 5.05 4.11
N GLY A 158 18.79 6.10 4.43
CA GLY A 158 18.98 6.56 5.79
C GLY A 158 17.76 7.32 6.32
N ILE A 159 17.72 7.55 7.64
CA ILE A 159 16.60 8.24 8.31
C ILE A 159 16.34 9.61 7.68
N ASP A 160 17.39 10.41 7.49
CA ASP A 160 17.24 11.76 6.93
C ASP A 160 16.63 11.74 5.53
N GLU A 161 17.11 10.84 4.67
CA GLU A 161 16.58 10.69 3.32
C GLU A 161 15.13 10.19 3.29
N ILE A 162 14.78 9.26 4.20
CA ILE A 162 13.39 8.80 4.35
C ILE A 162 12.45 9.97 4.66
N PHE A 163 12.83 10.84 5.59
CA PHE A 163 11.99 11.99 5.96
C PHE A 163 12.03 13.11 4.90
N GLU A 164 13.19 13.42 4.33
CA GLU A 164 13.31 14.46 3.27
C GLU A 164 12.49 14.13 2.02
N LYS A 165 12.46 12.86 1.64
CA LYS A 165 11.70 12.38 0.46
C LYS A 165 10.28 11.92 0.80
N GLY A 166 9.87 11.95 2.06
CA GLY A 166 8.56 11.48 2.52
C GLY A 166 8.36 9.96 2.37
N LEU A 167 9.44 9.18 2.34
CA LEU A 167 9.41 7.71 2.16
C LEU A 167 9.00 6.98 3.45
N LEU A 168 7.98 7.49 4.15
CA LEU A 168 7.54 6.97 5.46
C LEU A 168 7.10 5.50 5.41
N PHE A 169 6.71 5.03 4.23
CA PHE A 169 6.39 3.63 3.97
C PHE A 169 7.56 2.69 4.32
N LEU A 170 8.82 3.16 4.25
CA LEU A 170 10.02 2.36 4.54
C LEU A 170 10.32 2.24 6.04
N ILE A 171 9.73 3.08 6.90
CA ILE A 171 10.04 3.11 8.34
C ILE A 171 9.86 1.74 9.01
N PRO A 172 8.80 0.96 8.79
CA PRO A 172 8.66 -0.37 9.35
C PRO A 172 9.77 -1.35 8.96
N PHE A 173 10.40 -1.11 7.83
CA PHE A 173 11.47 -1.96 7.30
C PHE A 173 12.88 -1.42 7.63
N TYR A 174 13.00 -0.26 8.26
CA TYR A 174 14.29 0.37 8.59
C TYR A 174 15.19 -0.53 9.43
N ILE A 175 14.62 -1.36 10.31
CA ILE A 175 15.33 -2.30 11.17
C ILE A 175 16.23 -3.29 10.40
N PHE A 176 15.92 -3.57 9.11
CA PHE A 176 16.75 -4.43 8.26
C PHE A 176 18.16 -3.88 8.03
N SER A 177 18.34 -2.56 8.07
CA SER A 177 19.64 -1.91 7.97
C SER A 177 20.57 -2.25 9.15
N HIS A 178 20.00 -2.70 10.24
CA HIS A 178 20.72 -3.05 11.49
C HIS A 178 20.83 -4.55 11.73
N GLU A 179 20.19 -5.40 10.91
CA GLU A 179 20.07 -6.85 11.14
C GLU A 179 21.44 -7.53 11.35
N SER A 180 22.44 -7.15 10.56
CA SER A 180 23.80 -7.72 10.66
C SER A 180 24.51 -7.39 11.97
N ARG A 181 24.08 -6.33 12.67
CA ARG A 181 24.65 -5.84 13.93
C ARG A 181 23.86 -6.26 15.18
N PHE A 182 22.78 -7.02 15.06
CA PHE A 182 21.94 -7.39 16.20
C PHE A 182 22.70 -8.09 17.32
N LYS A 183 23.63 -8.99 16.96
CA LYS A 183 24.47 -9.66 17.97
C LYS A 183 25.34 -8.68 18.76
N GLU A 184 25.81 -7.62 18.12
CA GLU A 184 26.61 -6.57 18.74
C GLU A 184 25.73 -5.71 19.67
N TYR A 185 24.58 -5.27 19.20
CA TYR A 185 23.60 -4.49 19.98
C TYR A 185 23.08 -5.26 21.20
N ASP A 186 22.83 -6.57 21.03
CA ASP A 186 22.30 -7.40 22.12
C ASP A 186 23.31 -7.61 23.26
N GLY A 187 24.62 -7.55 22.94
CA GLY A 187 25.72 -7.74 23.91
C GLY A 187 26.34 -6.46 24.48
N ASP A 188 26.02 -5.28 23.86
CA ASP A 188 26.66 -4.00 24.20
C ASP A 188 25.62 -2.91 24.41
N LYS A 189 25.51 -2.42 25.67
CA LYS A 189 24.48 -1.41 26.00
C LYS A 189 24.72 -0.04 25.36
N ASP A 190 25.95 0.34 25.09
CA ASP A 190 26.26 1.63 24.49
C ASP A 190 25.83 1.63 23.01
N LYS A 191 26.13 0.52 22.33
CA LYS A 191 25.68 0.30 20.93
C LYS A 191 24.18 0.15 20.80
N LEU A 192 23.53 -0.56 21.72
CA LEU A 192 22.07 -0.61 21.79
C LEU A 192 21.51 0.81 22.01
N GLY A 193 22.16 1.61 22.82
CA GLY A 193 21.81 3.02 23.04
C GLY A 193 21.92 3.89 21.77
N GLU A 194 22.80 3.54 20.81
CA GLU A 194 22.83 4.19 19.49
C GLU A 194 21.58 3.87 18.70
N LEU A 195 21.23 2.60 18.59
CA LEU A 195 20.02 2.16 17.91
C LEU A 195 18.74 2.76 18.53
N GLN A 196 18.68 2.82 19.87
CA GLN A 196 17.56 3.45 20.57
C GLN A 196 17.45 4.94 20.24
N ARG A 197 18.55 5.68 20.10
CA ARG A 197 18.53 7.10 19.70
C ARG A 197 17.99 7.28 18.29
N GLU A 198 18.36 6.42 17.35
CA GLU A 198 17.82 6.46 16.00
C GLU A 198 16.31 6.23 15.98
N TYR A 199 15.81 5.24 16.71
CA TYR A 199 14.36 4.98 16.80
C TYR A 199 13.59 6.07 17.54
N LYS A 200 14.26 6.71 18.53
CA LYS A 200 13.69 7.89 19.18
C LYS A 200 13.58 9.07 18.19
N ASP A 201 14.60 9.30 17.38
CA ASP A 201 14.56 10.35 16.33
C ASP A 201 13.44 10.08 15.32
N ILE A 202 13.28 8.82 14.86
CA ILE A 202 12.15 8.43 13.99
C ILE A 202 10.81 8.77 14.66
N THR A 203 10.63 8.40 15.92
CA THR A 203 9.39 8.64 16.66
C THR A 203 9.12 10.15 16.82
N ASP A 204 10.15 10.91 17.18
CA ASP A 204 10.06 12.37 17.38
C ASP A 204 9.69 13.08 16.05
N ARG A 205 10.27 12.66 14.91
CA ARG A 205 9.95 13.23 13.59
C ARG A 205 8.54 12.83 13.11
N ILE A 206 8.10 11.60 13.35
CA ILE A 206 6.71 11.19 13.07
C ILE A 206 5.72 12.04 13.87
N GLU A 207 6.04 12.32 15.14
CA GLU A 207 5.23 13.20 15.99
C GLU A 207 5.19 14.65 15.46
N GLN A 208 6.30 15.14 14.92
CA GLN A 208 6.34 16.47 14.27
C GLN A 208 5.43 16.51 13.04
N LEU A 209 5.45 15.48 12.17
CA LEU A 209 4.57 15.39 11.01
C LEU A 209 3.09 15.34 11.40
N LEU A 210 2.77 14.60 12.47
CA LEU A 210 1.41 14.57 13.02
C LEU A 210 0.98 15.96 13.50
N ASN A 211 1.81 16.64 14.30
CA ASN A 211 1.52 17.98 14.82
C ASN A 211 1.42 19.04 13.72
N ALA A 212 2.14 18.85 12.60
CA ALA A 212 2.04 19.68 11.41
C ALA A 212 0.78 19.36 10.56
N GLY A 213 0.06 18.26 10.87
CA GLY A 213 -1.10 17.81 10.09
C GLY A 213 -0.73 17.19 8.75
N GLU A 214 0.52 16.79 8.55
CA GLU A 214 1.00 16.15 7.32
C GLU A 214 0.63 14.66 7.27
N ILE A 215 0.49 14.01 8.44
CA ILE A 215 -0.03 12.67 8.58
C ILE A 215 -1.15 12.64 9.63
N SER A 216 -2.04 11.64 9.52
CA SER A 216 -3.08 11.39 10.51
C SER A 216 -2.55 10.60 11.71
N GLU A 217 -3.27 10.66 12.85
CA GLU A 217 -3.02 9.78 14.00
C GLU A 217 -3.06 8.31 13.60
N TYR A 218 -4.02 7.95 12.75
CA TYR A 218 -4.14 6.59 12.20
C TYR A 218 -2.87 6.17 11.44
N THR A 219 -2.37 7.02 10.55
CA THR A 219 -1.13 6.76 9.79
C THR A 219 0.07 6.56 10.71
N LYS A 220 0.24 7.45 11.71
CA LYS A 220 1.29 7.32 12.73
C LYS A 220 1.21 5.97 13.45
N CYS A 221 0.03 5.65 14.00
CA CYS A 221 -0.19 4.40 14.73
C CYS A 221 0.08 3.17 13.84
N THR A 222 -0.38 3.19 12.59
CA THR A 222 -0.14 2.09 11.64
C THR A 222 1.35 1.91 11.35
N ILE A 223 2.10 2.98 11.09
CA ILE A 223 3.55 2.91 10.87
C ILE A 223 4.25 2.30 12.10
N MET A 224 3.92 2.75 13.31
CA MET A 224 4.54 2.28 14.55
C MET A 224 4.19 0.83 14.86
N ASP A 225 2.93 0.42 14.66
CA ASP A 225 2.50 -0.97 14.82
C ASP A 225 3.19 -1.91 13.83
N MET A 226 3.29 -1.50 12.57
CA MET A 226 3.97 -2.29 11.54
C MET A 226 5.48 -2.37 11.81
N SER A 227 6.09 -1.29 12.32
CA SER A 227 7.48 -1.29 12.77
C SER A 227 7.71 -2.28 13.92
N ASN A 228 6.82 -2.29 14.90
CA ASN A 228 6.88 -3.25 16.01
C ASN A 228 6.69 -4.70 15.52
N LYS A 229 5.80 -4.94 14.57
CA LYS A 229 5.55 -6.27 14.00
C LYS A 229 6.79 -6.82 13.28
N VAL A 230 7.46 -6.00 12.47
CA VAL A 230 8.72 -6.35 11.81
C VAL A 230 9.82 -6.61 12.85
N LEU A 231 9.99 -5.70 13.82
CA LEU A 231 10.99 -5.81 14.89
C LEU A 231 10.86 -7.13 15.65
N VAL A 232 9.66 -7.46 16.13
CA VAL A 232 9.41 -8.70 16.90
C VAL A 232 9.78 -9.94 16.09
N HIS A 233 9.55 -9.92 14.79
CA HIS A 233 9.88 -11.06 13.95
C HIS A 233 11.39 -11.17 13.67
N ILE A 234 12.03 -10.07 13.29
CA ILE A 234 13.44 -10.07 12.88
C ILE A 234 14.39 -10.20 14.07
N ALA A 235 14.06 -9.54 15.19
CA ALA A 235 14.88 -9.53 16.40
C ALA A 235 14.49 -10.61 17.43
N ARG A 236 13.68 -11.61 17.07
CA ARG A 236 13.16 -12.64 17.99
C ARG A 236 14.21 -13.40 18.81
N LYS A 237 15.46 -13.42 18.35
CA LYS A 237 16.60 -14.08 19.01
C LYS A 237 17.48 -13.10 19.82
N TYR A 238 17.15 -11.82 19.79
CA TYR A 238 17.93 -10.71 20.37
C TYR A 238 17.00 -9.90 21.26
N GLU A 239 16.85 -10.39 22.51
CA GLU A 239 15.85 -9.87 23.46
C GLU A 239 16.13 -8.42 23.85
N ASN A 240 17.41 -8.07 24.08
CA ASN A 240 17.78 -6.69 24.43
C ASN A 240 17.52 -5.72 23.28
N VAL A 241 17.77 -6.13 22.03
CA VAL A 241 17.43 -5.32 20.84
C VAL A 241 15.93 -5.11 20.75
N MET A 242 15.16 -6.20 20.84
CA MET A 242 13.70 -6.14 20.72
C MET A 242 13.08 -5.25 21.80
N GLU A 243 13.42 -5.46 23.07
CA GLU A 243 12.86 -4.68 24.19
C GLU A 243 13.38 -3.23 24.18
N GLY A 244 14.69 -3.03 23.88
CA GLY A 244 15.30 -1.71 23.83
C GLY A 244 14.65 -0.80 22.77
N VAL A 245 14.39 -1.31 21.58
CA VAL A 245 13.71 -0.54 20.50
C VAL A 245 12.24 -0.33 20.83
N LYS A 246 11.53 -1.35 21.33
CA LYS A 246 10.12 -1.20 21.76
C LYS A 246 9.94 -0.12 22.81
N GLN A 247 10.87 -0.01 23.75
CA GLN A 247 10.80 0.98 24.82
C GLN A 247 10.73 2.42 24.28
N VAL A 248 11.47 2.72 23.22
CA VAL A 248 11.51 4.06 22.62
C VAL A 248 10.40 4.29 21.60
N MET A 249 9.83 3.23 21.03
CA MET A 249 8.68 3.31 20.11
C MET A 249 7.31 3.41 20.83
N GLY A 250 7.26 3.39 22.16
CA GLY A 250 6.01 3.57 22.93
C GLY A 250 5.32 2.30 23.44
N GLY A 251 5.91 1.11 23.24
CA GLY A 251 5.49 -0.13 23.90
C GLY A 251 4.06 -0.62 23.59
N LYS A 252 3.45 -1.36 24.54
CA LYS A 252 2.12 -2.02 24.39
C LYS A 252 0.92 -1.07 24.25
N VAL A 253 1.08 0.23 24.53
CA VAL A 253 -0.02 1.20 24.49
C VAL A 253 -0.48 1.46 23.05
N LEU A 254 0.44 1.39 22.07
CA LEU A 254 0.15 1.62 20.65
C LEU A 254 -0.79 0.57 20.05
N ASP A 255 -0.64 -0.71 20.43
CA ASP A 255 -1.43 -1.82 19.88
C ASP A 255 -2.95 -1.67 20.13
N TYR A 256 -3.32 -1.06 21.25
CA TYR A 256 -4.73 -0.78 21.58
C TYR A 256 -5.26 0.47 20.85
N GLU A 257 -4.44 1.51 20.76
CA GLU A 257 -4.83 2.79 20.15
C GLU A 257 -5.08 2.64 18.64
N ALA A 258 -4.16 1.98 17.89
CA ALA A 258 -4.33 1.74 16.47
C ALA A 258 -5.57 0.88 16.16
N LYS A 259 -5.84 -0.16 16.97
CA LYS A 259 -7.05 -0.98 16.83
C LYS A 259 -8.32 -0.18 17.08
N ARG A 260 -8.30 0.70 18.10
CA ARG A 260 -9.44 1.57 18.42
C ARG A 260 -9.74 2.52 17.26
N ILE A 261 -8.72 3.24 16.76
CA ILE A 261 -8.83 4.18 15.66
C ILE A 261 -9.30 3.47 14.37
N LYS A 262 -8.74 2.29 14.08
CA LYS A 262 -9.16 1.47 12.94
C LYS A 262 -10.64 1.08 13.03
N ASN A 263 -11.08 0.60 14.19
CA ASN A 263 -12.48 0.19 14.38
C ASN A 263 -13.44 1.38 14.30
N GLU A 264 -13.07 2.53 14.89
CA GLU A 264 -13.84 3.76 14.78
C GLU A 264 -13.94 4.23 13.31
N GLY A 265 -12.83 4.23 12.56
CA GLY A 265 -12.83 4.57 11.13
C GLY A 265 -13.63 3.59 10.27
N ILE A 266 -13.56 2.28 10.55
CA ILE A 266 -14.38 1.27 9.86
C ILE A 266 -15.86 1.48 10.14
N GLU A 267 -16.25 1.71 11.41
CA GLU A 267 -17.64 1.98 11.79
C GLU A 267 -18.17 3.27 11.13
N GLU A 268 -17.35 4.30 11.06
CA GLU A 268 -17.69 5.56 10.40
C GLU A 268 -17.84 5.37 8.88
N GLY A 269 -16.90 4.69 8.22
CA GLY A 269 -16.98 4.36 6.81
C GLY A 269 -18.18 3.45 6.46
N ILE A 270 -18.54 2.49 7.31
CA ILE A 270 -19.73 1.67 7.13
C ILE A 270 -21.00 2.53 7.26
N LYS A 271 -21.07 3.45 8.23
CA LYS A 271 -22.20 4.37 8.39
C LYS A 271 -22.36 5.28 7.17
N GLU A 272 -21.25 5.86 6.70
CA GLU A 272 -21.27 6.69 5.48
C GLU A 272 -21.69 5.88 4.25
N GLY A 273 -21.12 4.69 4.03
CA GLY A 273 -21.49 3.81 2.92
C GLY A 273 -22.96 3.37 2.94
N ILE A 274 -23.52 3.12 4.13
CA ILE A 274 -24.96 2.81 4.27
C ILE A 274 -25.83 4.02 3.92
N VAL A 275 -25.43 5.22 4.34
CA VAL A 275 -26.16 6.45 4.02
C VAL A 275 -26.09 6.72 2.52
N GLU A 276 -24.91 6.59 1.94
CA GLU A 276 -24.67 6.80 0.49
C GLU A 276 -25.47 5.78 -0.36
N GLY A 277 -25.43 4.49 -0.01
CA GLY A 277 -26.21 3.46 -0.69
C GLY A 277 -27.72 3.68 -0.61
N LYS A 278 -28.20 4.11 0.57
CA LYS A 278 -29.63 4.47 0.72
C LYS A 278 -29.98 5.72 -0.10
N ALA A 279 -29.10 6.72 -0.14
CA ALA A 279 -29.31 7.93 -0.94
C ALA A 279 -29.41 7.59 -2.44
N ALA A 280 -28.48 6.77 -2.96
CA ALA A 280 -28.52 6.29 -4.35
C ALA A 280 -29.85 5.57 -4.64
N GLY A 281 -30.25 4.61 -3.79
CA GLY A 281 -31.50 3.88 -3.97
C GLY A 281 -32.77 4.76 -3.91
N ILE A 282 -32.79 5.81 -3.06
CA ILE A 282 -33.90 6.77 -3.02
C ILE A 282 -33.98 7.60 -4.30
N VAL A 283 -32.83 8.05 -4.83
CA VAL A 283 -32.75 8.85 -6.05
C VAL A 283 -33.15 8.01 -7.24
N GLU A 284 -32.51 6.86 -7.46
CA GLU A 284 -32.80 5.95 -8.57
C GLU A 284 -34.28 5.54 -8.61
N THR A 285 -34.79 5.05 -7.46
CA THR A 285 -36.21 4.68 -7.37
C THR A 285 -37.13 5.88 -7.62
N GLY A 286 -36.78 7.06 -7.10
CA GLY A 286 -37.57 8.27 -7.29
C GLY A 286 -37.65 8.67 -8.76
N VAL A 287 -36.56 8.61 -9.50
CA VAL A 287 -36.47 8.87 -10.94
C VAL A 287 -37.30 7.82 -11.69
N ASP A 288 -37.14 6.54 -11.39
CA ASP A 288 -37.82 5.43 -12.09
C ASP A 288 -39.34 5.50 -11.97
N VAL A 289 -39.88 5.97 -10.82
CA VAL A 289 -41.33 6.12 -10.62
C VAL A 289 -41.84 7.51 -11.01
N GLY A 290 -40.98 8.37 -11.55
CA GLY A 290 -41.37 9.67 -12.10
C GLY A 290 -41.70 10.75 -11.07
N LEU A 291 -41.07 10.69 -9.86
CA LEU A 291 -41.18 11.77 -8.89
C LEU A 291 -40.47 13.04 -9.38
N SER A 292 -40.96 14.18 -8.93
CA SER A 292 -40.29 15.46 -9.18
C SER A 292 -39.01 15.57 -8.35
N ASP A 293 -38.03 16.37 -8.79
CA ASP A 293 -36.77 16.65 -8.09
C ASP A 293 -37.04 17.07 -6.64
N LYS A 294 -38.04 17.90 -6.42
CA LYS A 294 -38.44 18.37 -5.10
C LYS A 294 -38.89 17.20 -4.18
N GLU A 295 -39.71 16.30 -4.71
CA GLU A 295 -40.16 15.13 -3.93
C GLU A 295 -39.03 14.18 -3.60
N ILE A 296 -38.06 14.02 -4.50
CA ILE A 296 -36.83 13.22 -4.24
C ILE A 296 -35.97 13.88 -3.15
N LEU A 297 -35.74 15.20 -3.25
CA LEU A 297 -35.00 15.94 -2.23
C LEU A 297 -35.67 15.88 -0.85
N ASP A 298 -37.01 16.05 -0.78
CA ASP A 298 -37.75 15.94 0.47
C ASP A 298 -37.65 14.52 1.06
N LYS A 299 -37.70 13.47 0.23
CA LYS A 299 -37.51 12.08 0.67
C LYS A 299 -36.11 11.84 1.19
N LEU A 300 -35.05 12.35 0.54
CA LEU A 300 -33.68 12.25 1.00
C LEU A 300 -33.54 12.88 2.39
N GLN A 301 -34.03 14.10 2.57
CA GLN A 301 -33.97 14.79 3.87
C GLN A 301 -34.70 14.02 4.98
N ILE A 302 -35.92 13.57 4.73
CA ILE A 302 -36.75 12.88 5.73
C ILE A 302 -36.19 11.50 6.06
N LYS A 303 -35.80 10.71 5.03
CA LYS A 303 -35.38 9.31 5.23
C LYS A 303 -33.98 9.15 5.78
N LEU A 304 -33.08 10.10 5.45
CA LEU A 304 -31.67 10.04 5.86
C LEU A 304 -31.35 11.05 6.96
N ASN A 305 -32.29 11.91 7.33
CA ASN A 305 -32.12 12.99 8.30
C ASN A 305 -30.92 13.89 7.98
N ILE A 306 -30.81 14.30 6.71
CA ILE A 306 -29.71 15.13 6.20
C ILE A 306 -30.17 16.55 5.83
N SER A 307 -29.22 17.47 5.70
CA SER A 307 -29.53 18.83 5.25
C SER A 307 -29.96 18.87 3.79
N LEU A 308 -30.64 19.94 3.39
CA LEU A 308 -31.01 20.18 1.97
C LEU A 308 -29.77 20.20 1.07
N GLN A 309 -28.67 20.79 1.54
CA GLN A 309 -27.42 20.83 0.78
C GLN A 309 -26.88 19.44 0.48
N MET A 310 -26.82 18.56 1.48
CA MET A 310 -26.40 17.17 1.29
C MET A 310 -27.39 16.37 0.39
N ALA A 311 -28.68 16.64 0.50
CA ALA A 311 -29.68 16.03 -0.36
C ALA A 311 -29.46 16.44 -1.82
N GLN A 312 -29.14 17.71 -2.09
CA GLN A 312 -28.81 18.21 -3.43
C GLN A 312 -27.50 17.59 -3.98
N GLU A 313 -26.48 17.40 -3.15
CA GLU A 313 -25.25 16.74 -3.54
C GLU A 313 -25.50 15.27 -3.96
N TYR A 314 -26.27 14.51 -3.18
CA TYR A 314 -26.63 13.14 -3.54
C TYR A 314 -27.51 13.09 -4.80
N PHE A 315 -28.47 13.99 -4.92
CA PHE A 315 -29.32 14.06 -6.11
C PHE A 315 -28.50 14.39 -7.36
N SER A 316 -27.53 15.31 -7.27
CA SER A 316 -26.66 15.65 -8.41
C SER A 316 -25.74 14.49 -8.83
N ARG A 317 -25.39 13.62 -7.87
CA ARG A 317 -24.49 12.47 -8.10
C ARG A 317 -25.23 11.27 -8.72
N TYR A 318 -26.47 11.02 -8.32
CA TYR A 318 -27.21 9.78 -8.67
C TYR A 318 -28.46 10.03 -9.54
N GLY A 319 -28.88 11.26 -9.74
CA GLY A 319 -30.12 11.63 -10.48
C GLY A 319 -29.94 11.80 -12.00
N LYS A 320 -28.93 11.17 -12.62
CA LYS A 320 -28.64 11.26 -14.05
C LYS A 320 -29.29 10.13 -14.84
#